data_f0e120b9da02459cbeea585f79f14cd0
#
_entry.id   f0e120b9da02459cbeea585f79f14cd0
#
_cell.length_a   1.000
_cell.length_b   1.000
_cell.length_c   1.000
_cell.angle_alpha   90.00
_cell.angle_beta   90.00
_cell.angle_gamma   90.00
#
_symmetry.space_group_name_H-M   'P 1'
#
loop_
_entity.id
_entity.type
_entity.pdbx_description
1 polymer ?
#
loop_
_entity_poly.entity_id
_entity_poly.type
_entity_poly.pdbx_seq_one_letter_code
_entity_poly.pdbx_strand_id
1 'polypeptide(L)'
;MKRLGFILVFCMVVVSVTTAQKKKGSIADDRTVWLEYMMKVARPVISNLAEGKLKAQMPDVLSPTIDNREHRSKVAYLEAFGRTLCGIGPWLNLEGGPEKEVQLRNEFRAETLKAIKNAVDPASPDYMVWKGGQPLVDASFFALGLVRCPWLWEHLDKDVQKRVETELRNTRAAVPVYSNWLLFSSMIEVFFCKYGLDYDPVRIDYGVREFMEHWYVGDGMFSDGMQFHLDYYNSYVIQPYLAATFEVMNKSASYRAYAAKFEAISKRYAEIQERMVNADGSFPVTGRSIVYRGGAFHQLADMASRGKLPASLDQGQVRAALTAVIRKTLDAPGAFDSKGWLNLGLYGNQPGLADRYITTGSLYLCSTIFLPLGLGADAPFWKKSSRPWTSLKVWTGKDAEPDHAMDLK
;
A
#
# COMPACT_ATOMS: atom_id res chain seq x y z
N MET A 1 51.92 -48.86 52.31
CA MET A 1 50.73 -47.98 52.19
C MET A 1 51.10 -46.86 51.21
N LYS A 2 50.64 -47.00 49.91
CA LYS A 2 50.91 -46.04 48.84
C LYS A 2 49.66 -45.16 48.69
N ARG A 3 49.81 -43.81 48.82
CA ARG A 3 48.76 -42.85 48.58
C ARG A 3 48.77 -42.48 47.07
N LEU A 4 47.73 -42.76 46.38
CA LEU A 4 47.45 -42.29 45.01
C LEU A 4 46.87 -40.89 45.11
N GLY A 5 47.54 -39.89 44.51
CA GLY A 5 47.02 -38.55 44.35
C GLY A 5 46.29 -38.47 43.02
N PHE A 6 44.97 -38.10 43.02
CA PHE A 6 44.22 -37.77 41.86
C PHE A 6 44.45 -36.31 41.48
N ILE A 7 44.99 -36.09 40.32
CA ILE A 7 45.07 -34.73 39.69
C ILE A 7 43.82 -34.53 38.85
N LEU A 8 42.95 -33.62 39.27
CA LEU A 8 41.81 -33.16 38.47
C LEU A 8 42.31 -32.10 37.47
N VAL A 9 42.31 -32.42 36.20
CA VAL A 9 42.54 -31.44 35.11
C VAL A 9 41.22 -30.75 34.77
N PHE A 10 41.13 -29.47 35.10
CA PHE A 10 40.01 -28.62 34.78
C PHE A 10 40.20 -28.08 33.35
N CYS A 11 39.54 -28.66 32.36
CA CYS A 11 39.48 -28.10 31.02
C CYS A 11 38.52 -26.90 31.01
N MET A 12 39.03 -25.68 31.01
CA MET A 12 38.24 -24.47 30.68
C MET A 12 37.96 -24.46 29.18
N VAL A 13 36.75 -24.75 28.84
CA VAL A 13 36.23 -24.49 27.47
C VAL A 13 35.92 -23.00 27.38
N VAL A 14 36.77 -22.23 26.73
CA VAL A 14 36.52 -20.84 26.38
C VAL A 14 35.56 -20.86 25.18
N VAL A 15 34.27 -20.68 25.44
CA VAL A 15 33.27 -20.45 24.38
C VAL A 15 33.46 -19.00 23.90
N SER A 16 34.16 -18.85 22.78
CA SER A 16 34.25 -17.59 22.07
C SER A 16 32.87 -17.29 21.44
N VAL A 17 32.07 -16.45 22.10
CA VAL A 17 30.86 -15.88 21.52
C VAL A 17 31.30 -14.85 20.50
N THR A 18 31.41 -15.27 19.23
CA THR A 18 31.53 -14.36 18.10
C THR A 18 30.19 -13.67 17.93
N THR A 19 30.03 -12.47 18.48
CA THR A 19 28.98 -11.54 18.15
C THR A 19 29.15 -11.17 16.66
N ALA A 20 28.38 -11.78 15.79
CA ALA A 20 28.28 -11.33 14.43
C ALA A 20 27.72 -9.89 14.44
N GLN A 21 28.62 -8.93 14.33
CA GLN A 21 28.27 -7.52 14.11
C GLN A 21 27.53 -7.46 12.76
N LYS A 22 26.18 -7.43 12.80
CA LYS A 22 25.40 -7.10 11.61
C LYS A 22 25.92 -5.77 11.06
N LYS A 23 26.56 -5.80 9.88
CA LYS A 23 26.93 -4.59 9.14
C LYS A 23 25.71 -3.69 9.11
N LYS A 24 25.84 -2.46 9.64
CA LYS A 24 24.85 -1.39 9.45
C LYS A 24 24.68 -1.22 7.94
N GLY A 25 23.54 -1.60 7.40
CA GLY A 25 23.21 -1.37 5.99
C GLY A 25 23.39 0.11 5.66
N SER A 26 23.97 0.42 4.53
CA SER A 26 24.08 1.79 4.05
C SER A 26 22.69 2.30 3.66
N ILE A 27 22.48 3.63 3.68
CA ILE A 27 21.20 4.26 3.25
C ILE A 27 20.85 3.88 1.81
N ALA A 28 21.85 3.66 0.95
CA ALA A 28 21.68 3.17 -0.42
C ALA A 28 21.10 1.73 -0.48
N ASP A 29 21.33 0.93 0.56
CA ASP A 29 20.79 -0.41 0.70
C ASP A 29 19.26 -0.44 0.88
N ASP A 30 18.69 0.47 1.72
CA ASP A 30 17.25 0.47 1.99
C ASP A 30 16.43 0.70 0.71
N ARG A 31 16.81 1.67 -0.13
CA ARG A 31 16.10 1.94 -1.39
C ARG A 31 16.20 0.78 -2.36
N THR A 32 17.38 0.21 -2.52
CA THR A 32 17.60 -0.97 -3.38
C THR A 32 16.76 -2.15 -2.89
N VAL A 33 16.78 -2.42 -1.59
CA VAL A 33 15.99 -3.49 -0.96
C VAL A 33 14.48 -3.26 -1.19
N TRP A 34 13.98 -2.03 -1.01
CA TRP A 34 12.58 -1.73 -1.27
C TRP A 34 12.21 -1.94 -2.74
N LEU A 35 13.09 -1.54 -3.65
CA LEU A 35 12.87 -1.74 -5.09
C LEU A 35 12.79 -3.25 -5.43
N GLU A 36 13.66 -4.06 -4.85
CA GLU A 36 13.64 -5.51 -5.04
C GLU A 36 12.31 -6.12 -4.54
N TYR A 37 11.83 -5.74 -3.35
CA TYR A 37 10.53 -6.21 -2.85
C TYR A 37 9.37 -5.71 -3.69
N MET A 38 9.38 -4.44 -4.09
CA MET A 38 8.35 -3.90 -4.98
C MET A 38 8.29 -4.68 -6.29
N MET A 39 9.43 -4.94 -6.91
CA MET A 39 9.49 -5.71 -8.15
C MET A 39 9.06 -7.16 -7.95
N LYS A 40 9.42 -7.79 -6.83
CA LYS A 40 8.97 -9.14 -6.48
C LYS A 40 7.44 -9.23 -6.37
N VAL A 41 6.80 -8.20 -5.83
CA VAL A 41 5.33 -8.12 -5.73
C VAL A 41 4.69 -7.75 -7.07
N ALA A 42 5.18 -6.72 -7.75
CA ALA A 42 4.49 -6.13 -8.90
C ALA A 42 4.72 -6.86 -10.23
N ARG A 43 5.94 -7.42 -10.44
CA ARG A 43 6.32 -8.03 -11.73
C ARG A 43 5.39 -9.17 -12.16
N PRO A 44 4.99 -10.13 -11.31
CA PRO A 44 4.09 -11.19 -11.73
C PRO A 44 2.77 -10.68 -12.31
N VAL A 45 2.22 -9.60 -11.75
CA VAL A 45 0.97 -9.00 -12.23
C VAL A 45 1.18 -8.22 -13.53
N ILE A 46 2.12 -7.27 -13.52
CA ILE A 46 2.30 -6.32 -14.64
C ILE A 46 2.83 -7.03 -15.89
N SER A 47 3.88 -7.87 -15.75
CA SER A 47 4.49 -8.53 -16.91
C SER A 47 3.55 -9.56 -17.54
N ASN A 48 2.83 -10.38 -16.75
CA ASN A 48 1.86 -11.30 -17.30
C ASN A 48 0.69 -10.59 -17.98
N LEU A 49 0.21 -9.48 -17.41
CA LEU A 49 -0.86 -8.69 -18.04
C LEU A 49 -0.38 -8.02 -19.34
N ALA A 50 0.87 -7.53 -19.37
CA ALA A 50 1.48 -6.95 -20.57
C ALA A 50 1.58 -7.97 -21.73
N GLU A 51 1.73 -9.25 -21.38
CA GLU A 51 1.80 -10.36 -22.34
C GLU A 51 0.42 -10.97 -22.68
N GLY A 52 -0.68 -10.53 -22.06
CA GLY A 52 -2.01 -11.13 -22.23
C GLY A 52 -2.14 -12.50 -21.57
N LYS A 53 -1.41 -12.74 -20.50
CA LYS A 53 -1.32 -14.05 -19.81
C LYS A 53 -1.75 -14.01 -18.34
N LEU A 54 -2.20 -12.87 -17.82
CA LEU A 54 -2.50 -12.73 -16.38
C LEU A 54 -3.57 -13.74 -15.94
N LYS A 55 -4.68 -13.86 -16.66
CA LYS A 55 -5.76 -14.80 -16.34
C LYS A 55 -5.33 -16.27 -16.44
N ALA A 56 -4.36 -16.56 -17.30
CA ALA A 56 -3.84 -17.91 -17.46
C ALA A 56 -2.79 -18.29 -16.40
N GLN A 57 -2.08 -17.32 -15.82
CA GLN A 57 -0.96 -17.55 -14.92
C GLN A 57 -1.24 -17.26 -13.45
N MET A 58 -2.10 -16.27 -13.14
CA MET A 58 -2.44 -15.92 -11.76
C MET A 58 -3.26 -17.06 -11.13
N PRO A 59 -2.83 -17.57 -9.95
CA PRO A 59 -3.58 -18.63 -9.28
C PRO A 59 -4.95 -18.14 -8.81
N ASP A 60 -5.98 -18.95 -9.04
CA ASP A 60 -7.36 -18.70 -8.54
C ASP A 60 -7.50 -19.23 -7.12
N VAL A 61 -6.76 -18.63 -6.17
CA VAL A 61 -6.85 -18.96 -4.75
C VAL A 61 -7.76 -17.97 -4.05
N LEU A 62 -8.77 -18.52 -3.39
CA LEU A 62 -9.84 -17.77 -2.73
C LEU A 62 -9.89 -18.13 -1.24
N SER A 63 -10.41 -17.22 -0.42
CA SER A 63 -10.71 -17.53 0.98
C SER A 63 -11.48 -18.85 1.12
N PRO A 64 -11.20 -19.68 2.14
CA PRO A 64 -11.99 -20.88 2.41
C PRO A 64 -13.49 -20.59 2.66
N THR A 65 -13.81 -19.38 3.12
CA THR A 65 -15.16 -18.93 3.42
C THR A 65 -15.74 -17.99 2.36
N ILE A 66 -15.18 -18.03 1.13
CA ILE A 66 -15.53 -17.11 0.04
C ILE A 66 -17.05 -17.11 -0.24
N ASP A 67 -17.62 -15.94 -0.35
CA ASP A 67 -18.94 -15.76 -0.92
C ASP A 67 -18.86 -15.70 -2.47
N ASN A 68 -19.84 -16.24 -3.17
CA ASN A 68 -19.93 -16.18 -4.64
C ASN A 68 -18.58 -16.42 -5.38
N ARG A 69 -18.06 -17.65 -5.25
CA ARG A 69 -16.77 -18.07 -5.84
C ARG A 69 -16.62 -17.66 -7.31
N GLU A 70 -17.62 -17.94 -8.14
CA GLU A 70 -17.54 -17.67 -9.59
C GLU A 70 -17.35 -16.17 -9.88
N HIS A 71 -18.06 -15.31 -9.18
CA HIS A 71 -17.94 -13.86 -9.36
C HIS A 71 -16.56 -13.39 -8.86
N ARG A 72 -16.12 -13.86 -7.69
CA ARG A 72 -14.84 -13.45 -7.07
C ARG A 72 -13.64 -13.82 -7.93
N SER A 73 -13.61 -15.02 -8.51
CA SER A 73 -12.58 -15.44 -9.45
C SER A 73 -12.49 -14.51 -10.66
N LYS A 74 -13.63 -14.07 -11.22
CA LYS A 74 -13.65 -13.20 -12.41
C LYS A 74 -13.14 -11.78 -12.14
N VAL A 75 -13.35 -11.24 -10.95
CA VAL A 75 -12.96 -9.86 -10.61
C VAL A 75 -11.56 -9.76 -9.96
N ALA A 76 -10.96 -10.86 -9.57
CA ALA A 76 -9.66 -10.91 -8.92
C ALA A 76 -8.51 -10.28 -9.74
N TYR A 77 -8.63 -10.28 -11.05
CA TYR A 77 -7.59 -9.77 -11.97
C TYR A 77 -7.53 -8.25 -11.97
N LEU A 78 -8.68 -7.56 -12.01
CA LEU A 78 -8.73 -6.11 -11.85
C LEU A 78 -8.28 -5.70 -10.46
N GLU A 79 -8.62 -6.50 -9.45
CA GLU A 79 -8.18 -6.32 -8.07
C GLU A 79 -6.65 -6.35 -7.97
N ALA A 80 -6.00 -7.39 -8.52
CA ALA A 80 -4.55 -7.49 -8.56
C ALA A 80 -3.90 -6.31 -9.28
N PHE A 81 -4.41 -5.97 -10.46
CA PHE A 81 -3.83 -4.93 -11.31
C PHE A 81 -4.01 -3.52 -10.72
N GLY A 82 -5.23 -3.15 -10.36
CA GLY A 82 -5.54 -1.82 -9.83
C GLY A 82 -4.77 -1.51 -8.54
N ARG A 83 -4.74 -2.49 -7.62
CA ARG A 83 -4.00 -2.34 -6.36
C ARG A 83 -2.50 -2.27 -6.57
N THR A 84 -1.93 -3.09 -7.45
CA THR A 84 -0.51 -3.01 -7.82
C THR A 84 -0.18 -1.64 -8.39
N LEU A 85 -0.96 -1.16 -9.38
CA LEU A 85 -0.72 0.12 -10.03
C LEU A 85 -0.80 1.29 -9.04
N CYS A 86 -1.75 1.23 -8.11
CA CYS A 86 -1.89 2.22 -7.03
C CYS A 86 -0.61 2.35 -6.19
N GLY A 87 0.05 1.23 -5.89
CA GLY A 87 1.26 1.21 -5.06
C GLY A 87 2.53 1.62 -5.80
N ILE A 88 2.67 1.23 -7.08
CA ILE A 88 3.88 1.50 -7.87
C ILE A 88 3.81 2.82 -8.66
N GLY A 89 2.64 3.42 -8.77
CA GLY A 89 2.40 4.63 -9.56
C GLY A 89 3.40 5.75 -9.31
N PRO A 90 3.68 6.18 -8.07
CA PRO A 90 4.64 7.24 -7.79
C PRO A 90 6.06 6.91 -8.27
N TRP A 91 6.50 5.64 -8.17
CA TRP A 91 7.80 5.25 -8.71
C TRP A 91 7.83 5.30 -10.23
N LEU A 92 6.76 4.86 -10.90
CA LEU A 92 6.65 4.97 -12.36
C LEU A 92 6.61 6.43 -12.83
N ASN A 93 6.09 7.35 -12.02
CA ASN A 93 6.03 8.78 -12.34
C ASN A 93 7.36 9.50 -12.12
N LEU A 94 8.31 8.92 -11.39
CA LEU A 94 9.57 9.57 -11.02
C LEU A 94 10.45 9.79 -12.24
N GLU A 95 11.00 11.01 -12.38
CA GLU A 95 12.00 11.33 -13.38
C GLU A 95 13.42 11.26 -12.79
N GLY A 96 14.39 10.84 -13.61
CA GLY A 96 15.79 10.74 -13.20
C GLY A 96 16.08 9.66 -12.16
N GLY A 97 17.25 9.74 -11.53
CA GLY A 97 17.73 8.79 -10.52
C GLY A 97 18.94 7.96 -10.97
N PRO A 98 19.32 6.92 -10.21
CA PRO A 98 20.41 6.03 -10.59
C PRO A 98 20.14 5.34 -11.94
N GLU A 99 21.13 5.25 -12.81
CA GLU A 99 21.00 4.77 -14.20
C GLU A 99 20.28 3.40 -14.29
N LYS A 100 20.70 2.43 -13.48
CA LYS A 100 20.06 1.08 -13.45
C LYS A 100 18.59 1.15 -13.06
N GLU A 101 18.23 2.02 -12.11
CA GLU A 101 16.84 2.21 -11.69
C GLU A 101 16.03 2.91 -12.79
N VAL A 102 16.60 3.88 -13.47
CA VAL A 102 15.97 4.56 -14.63
C VAL A 102 15.69 3.56 -15.75
N GLN A 103 16.68 2.73 -16.09
CA GLN A 103 16.48 1.68 -17.10
C GLN A 103 15.35 0.72 -16.71
N LEU A 104 15.39 0.18 -15.50
CA LEU A 104 14.35 -0.72 -14.98
C LEU A 104 12.96 -0.07 -15.00
N ARG A 105 12.87 1.21 -14.61
CA ARG A 105 11.63 1.98 -14.62
C ARG A 105 11.08 2.16 -16.03
N ASN A 106 11.94 2.47 -17.01
CA ASN A 106 11.51 2.65 -18.39
C ASN A 106 11.02 1.33 -19.01
N GLU A 107 11.68 0.21 -18.73
CA GLU A 107 11.21 -1.12 -19.12
C GLU A 107 9.83 -1.39 -18.51
N PHE A 108 9.69 -1.13 -17.21
CA PHE A 108 8.44 -1.40 -16.49
C PHE A 108 7.30 -0.43 -16.84
N ARG A 109 7.62 0.82 -17.23
CA ARG A 109 6.68 1.76 -17.84
C ARG A 109 6.11 1.21 -19.14
N ALA A 110 6.96 0.70 -20.02
CA ALA A 110 6.53 0.10 -21.30
C ALA A 110 5.64 -1.14 -21.09
N GLU A 111 5.99 -2.02 -20.13
CA GLU A 111 5.14 -3.14 -19.76
C GLU A 111 3.79 -2.66 -19.20
N THR A 112 3.78 -1.64 -18.33
CA THR A 112 2.55 -1.10 -17.71
C THR A 112 1.60 -0.49 -18.73
N LEU A 113 2.11 0.23 -19.75
CA LEU A 113 1.28 0.74 -20.85
C LEU A 113 0.60 -0.41 -21.63
N LYS A 114 1.33 -1.50 -21.91
CA LYS A 114 0.74 -2.70 -22.54
C LYS A 114 -0.27 -3.38 -21.63
N ALA A 115 0.02 -3.45 -20.33
CA ALA A 115 -0.90 -4.02 -19.33
C ALA A 115 -2.21 -3.23 -19.28
N ILE A 116 -2.17 -1.90 -19.25
CA ILE A 116 -3.37 -1.05 -19.33
C ILE A 116 -4.16 -1.33 -20.59
N LYS A 117 -3.49 -1.38 -21.76
CA LYS A 117 -4.15 -1.70 -23.04
C LYS A 117 -4.87 -3.04 -22.98
N ASN A 118 -4.21 -4.09 -22.52
CA ASN A 118 -4.81 -5.42 -22.42
C ASN A 118 -5.98 -5.48 -21.43
N ALA A 119 -5.92 -4.73 -20.34
CA ALA A 119 -6.98 -4.67 -19.34
C ALA A 119 -8.30 -4.06 -19.88
N VAL A 120 -8.20 -3.12 -20.83
CA VAL A 120 -9.38 -2.38 -21.37
C VAL A 120 -9.72 -2.75 -22.81
N ASP A 121 -9.01 -3.67 -23.45
CA ASP A 121 -9.29 -4.13 -24.81
C ASP A 121 -10.20 -5.36 -24.79
N PRO A 122 -11.47 -5.25 -25.27
CA PRO A 122 -12.38 -6.40 -25.32
C PRO A 122 -11.87 -7.59 -26.17
N ALA A 123 -10.90 -7.36 -27.07
CA ALA A 123 -10.27 -8.42 -27.84
C ALA A 123 -9.12 -9.12 -27.11
N SER A 124 -8.67 -8.56 -26.00
CA SER A 124 -7.60 -9.15 -25.18
C SER A 124 -8.10 -10.36 -24.38
N PRO A 125 -7.31 -11.45 -24.27
CA PRO A 125 -7.65 -12.54 -23.35
C PRO A 125 -7.71 -12.08 -21.89
N ASP A 126 -7.03 -10.99 -21.55
CA ASP A 126 -6.99 -10.40 -20.23
C ASP A 126 -7.95 -9.20 -20.04
N TYR A 127 -8.88 -8.97 -20.99
CA TYR A 127 -9.93 -7.95 -20.79
C TYR A 127 -10.64 -8.14 -19.46
N MET A 128 -10.70 -7.11 -18.63
CA MET A 128 -11.15 -7.21 -17.26
C MET A 128 -12.65 -6.96 -17.09
N VAL A 129 -13.19 -7.38 -15.94
CA VAL A 129 -14.58 -7.11 -15.56
C VAL A 129 -14.65 -5.73 -14.91
N TRP A 130 -15.32 -4.77 -15.56
CA TRP A 130 -15.42 -3.37 -15.13
C TRP A 130 -16.79 -3.01 -14.52
N LYS A 131 -17.78 -3.89 -14.60
CA LYS A 131 -19.16 -3.63 -14.13
C LYS A 131 -19.49 -4.42 -12.88
N GLY A 132 -20.08 -3.75 -11.89
CA GLY A 132 -20.53 -4.36 -10.63
C GLY A 132 -19.91 -3.70 -9.39
N GLY A 133 -20.25 -4.19 -8.22
CA GLY A 133 -19.79 -3.63 -6.95
C GLY A 133 -18.28 -3.79 -6.75
N GLN A 134 -17.77 -5.02 -6.78
CA GLN A 134 -16.33 -5.25 -6.60
C GLN A 134 -15.49 -4.55 -7.68
N PRO A 135 -15.85 -4.55 -8.97
CA PRO A 135 -15.17 -3.75 -9.99
C PRO A 135 -15.10 -2.25 -9.70
N LEU A 136 -16.12 -1.64 -9.07
CA LEU A 136 -16.02 -0.24 -8.63
C LEU A 136 -14.86 -0.03 -7.65
N VAL A 137 -14.69 -0.95 -6.69
CA VAL A 137 -13.58 -0.89 -5.71
C VAL A 137 -12.24 -0.88 -6.44
N ASP A 138 -12.03 -1.86 -7.31
CA ASP A 138 -10.72 -2.11 -7.89
C ASP A 138 -10.40 -1.15 -9.06
N ALA A 139 -11.42 -0.70 -9.79
CA ALA A 139 -11.31 0.41 -10.75
C ALA A 139 -10.91 1.71 -10.06
N SER A 140 -11.34 1.95 -8.82
CA SER A 140 -10.93 3.14 -8.07
C SER A 140 -9.45 3.09 -7.66
N PHE A 141 -8.91 1.92 -7.31
CA PHE A 141 -7.46 1.76 -7.09
C PHE A 141 -6.67 1.96 -8.39
N PHE A 142 -7.18 1.45 -9.51
CA PHE A 142 -6.61 1.71 -10.82
C PHE A 142 -6.62 3.21 -11.15
N ALA A 143 -7.74 3.90 -10.95
CA ALA A 143 -7.87 5.34 -11.13
C ALA A 143 -6.90 6.12 -10.23
N LEU A 144 -6.78 5.75 -8.95
CA LEU A 144 -5.81 6.35 -8.02
C LEU A 144 -4.36 6.11 -8.48
N GLY A 145 -4.07 4.94 -9.04
CA GLY A 145 -2.76 4.65 -9.64
C GLY A 145 -2.44 5.61 -10.80
N LEU A 146 -3.39 5.89 -11.69
CA LEU A 146 -3.25 6.87 -12.76
C LEU A 146 -3.18 8.31 -12.22
N VAL A 147 -3.95 8.65 -11.18
CA VAL A 147 -3.85 9.95 -10.50
C VAL A 147 -2.45 10.16 -9.92
N ARG A 148 -1.82 9.12 -9.38
CA ARG A 148 -0.47 9.14 -8.84
C ARG A 148 0.64 9.10 -9.90
N CYS A 149 0.30 8.68 -11.13
CA CYS A 149 1.25 8.56 -12.23
C CYS A 149 0.72 9.24 -13.50
N PRO A 150 0.73 10.60 -13.58
CA PRO A 150 0.35 11.33 -14.79
C PRO A 150 1.12 10.86 -16.03
N TRP A 151 2.39 10.49 -15.87
CA TRP A 151 3.21 9.98 -16.95
C TRP A 151 2.52 8.84 -17.73
N LEU A 152 1.92 7.87 -17.04
CA LEU A 152 1.21 6.78 -17.72
C LEU A 152 0.04 7.28 -18.55
N TRP A 153 -0.80 8.15 -17.99
CA TRP A 153 -1.95 8.69 -18.71
C TRP A 153 -1.54 9.45 -19.98
N GLU A 154 -0.51 10.28 -19.86
CA GLU A 154 0.01 11.11 -20.95
C GLU A 154 0.64 10.28 -22.08
N HIS A 155 1.16 9.07 -21.78
CA HIS A 155 1.81 8.18 -22.75
C HIS A 155 0.90 7.06 -23.27
N LEU A 156 -0.35 6.98 -22.83
CA LEU A 156 -1.34 6.08 -23.44
C LEU A 156 -1.77 6.61 -24.80
N ASP A 157 -1.90 5.69 -25.78
CA ASP A 157 -2.57 5.98 -27.05
C ASP A 157 -3.98 6.53 -26.81
N LYS A 158 -4.45 7.45 -27.68
CA LYS A 158 -5.77 8.08 -27.53
C LYS A 158 -6.93 7.10 -27.50
N ASP A 159 -6.85 6.03 -28.27
CA ASP A 159 -7.85 4.96 -28.26
C ASP A 159 -7.87 4.21 -26.93
N VAL A 160 -6.69 3.97 -26.34
CA VAL A 160 -6.58 3.34 -25.01
C VAL A 160 -7.10 4.28 -23.93
N GLN A 161 -6.77 5.58 -23.98
CA GLN A 161 -7.33 6.58 -23.06
C GLN A 161 -8.86 6.58 -23.11
N LYS A 162 -9.45 6.56 -24.33
CA LYS A 162 -10.91 6.52 -24.50
C LYS A 162 -11.53 5.23 -23.96
N ARG A 163 -10.88 4.08 -24.12
CA ARG A 163 -11.32 2.81 -23.52
C ARG A 163 -11.26 2.86 -21.99
N VAL A 164 -10.16 3.34 -21.42
CA VAL A 164 -10.04 3.55 -19.97
C VAL A 164 -11.16 4.45 -19.45
N GLU A 165 -11.41 5.59 -20.09
CA GLU A 165 -12.53 6.48 -19.75
C GLU A 165 -13.87 5.74 -19.80
N THR A 166 -14.13 4.98 -20.86
CA THR A 166 -15.37 4.22 -21.05
C THR A 166 -15.56 3.21 -19.92
N GLU A 167 -14.52 2.45 -19.56
CA GLU A 167 -14.60 1.43 -18.53
C GLU A 167 -14.76 2.04 -17.14
N LEU A 168 -14.07 3.13 -16.84
CA LEU A 168 -14.27 3.85 -15.59
C LEU A 168 -15.70 4.44 -15.50
N ARG A 169 -16.27 4.96 -16.58
CA ARG A 169 -17.68 5.42 -16.62
C ARG A 169 -18.66 4.27 -16.41
N ASN A 170 -18.36 3.07 -16.88
CA ASN A 170 -19.20 1.88 -16.67
C ASN A 170 -19.36 1.55 -15.18
N THR A 171 -18.39 1.90 -14.32
CA THR A 171 -18.48 1.70 -12.85
C THR A 171 -19.56 2.57 -12.20
N ARG A 172 -19.99 3.68 -12.83
CA ARG A 172 -21.05 4.57 -12.32
C ARG A 172 -22.39 3.87 -12.12
N ALA A 173 -22.62 2.73 -12.78
CA ALA A 173 -23.82 1.93 -12.62
C ALA A 173 -23.88 1.26 -11.22
N ALA A 174 -22.76 1.08 -10.54
CA ALA A 174 -22.72 0.53 -9.21
C ALA A 174 -23.07 1.61 -8.16
N VAL A 175 -24.05 1.30 -7.32
CA VAL A 175 -24.38 2.14 -6.16
C VAL A 175 -23.42 1.73 -5.02
N PRO A 176 -22.55 2.64 -4.52
CA PRO A 176 -21.65 2.33 -3.46
C PRO A 176 -22.40 2.03 -2.15
N VAL A 177 -21.92 1.07 -1.38
CA VAL A 177 -22.36 0.86 0.00
C VAL A 177 -22.07 2.12 0.82
N TYR A 178 -22.95 2.46 1.77
CA TYR A 178 -22.81 3.63 2.64
C TYR A 178 -21.69 3.44 3.68
N SER A 179 -20.45 3.52 3.21
CA SER A 179 -19.21 3.25 3.94
C SER A 179 -18.03 3.88 3.17
N ASN A 180 -16.80 3.39 3.39
CA ASN A 180 -15.62 3.77 2.58
C ASN A 180 -15.86 3.63 1.06
N TRP A 181 -16.87 2.88 0.64
CA TRP A 181 -17.21 2.73 -0.78
C TRP A 181 -17.64 4.03 -1.45
N LEU A 182 -18.11 5.03 -0.71
CA LEU A 182 -18.36 6.37 -1.24
C LEU A 182 -17.08 6.96 -1.85
N LEU A 183 -15.92 6.73 -1.22
CA LEU A 183 -14.63 7.21 -1.71
C LEU A 183 -14.17 6.48 -2.98
N PHE A 184 -14.57 5.22 -3.21
CA PHE A 184 -14.32 4.55 -4.48
C PHE A 184 -15.04 5.25 -5.61
N SER A 185 -16.33 5.55 -5.41
CA SER A 185 -17.11 6.33 -6.38
C SER A 185 -16.51 7.73 -6.60
N SER A 186 -16.11 8.40 -5.52
CA SER A 186 -15.45 9.71 -5.58
C SER A 186 -14.16 9.67 -6.39
N MET A 187 -13.30 8.66 -6.20
CA MET A 187 -11.99 8.57 -6.85
C MET A 187 -12.08 8.42 -8.38
N ILE A 188 -13.10 7.74 -8.87
CA ILE A 188 -13.38 7.69 -10.32
C ILE A 188 -13.59 9.10 -10.87
N GLU A 189 -14.37 9.91 -10.17
CA GLU A 189 -14.66 11.29 -10.58
C GLU A 189 -13.45 12.22 -10.38
N VAL A 190 -12.64 11.99 -9.34
CA VAL A 190 -11.38 12.69 -9.10
C VAL A 190 -10.40 12.45 -10.25
N PHE A 191 -10.33 11.23 -10.79
CA PHE A 191 -9.54 10.93 -11.98
C PHE A 191 -10.05 11.74 -13.19
N PHE A 192 -11.35 11.76 -13.45
CA PHE A 192 -11.92 12.54 -14.55
C PHE A 192 -11.64 14.03 -14.38
N CYS A 193 -11.84 14.58 -13.18
CA CYS A 193 -11.54 15.98 -12.87
C CYS A 193 -10.07 16.31 -13.14
N LYS A 194 -9.12 15.45 -12.69
CA LYS A 194 -7.69 15.65 -12.86
C LYS A 194 -7.29 15.80 -14.34
N TYR A 195 -7.91 15.01 -15.21
CA TYR A 195 -7.55 14.98 -16.63
C TYR A 195 -8.48 15.81 -17.51
N GLY A 196 -9.30 16.70 -16.92
CA GLY A 196 -10.16 17.62 -17.67
C GLY A 196 -11.31 16.92 -18.42
N LEU A 197 -11.67 15.72 -17.99
CA LEU A 197 -12.83 14.98 -18.52
C LEU A 197 -14.10 15.38 -17.77
N ASP A 198 -15.26 15.15 -18.39
CA ASP A 198 -16.55 15.37 -17.73
C ASP A 198 -16.68 14.48 -16.49
N TYR A 199 -16.93 15.08 -15.32
CA TYR A 199 -17.00 14.40 -14.03
C TYR A 199 -18.25 14.81 -13.26
N ASP A 200 -18.69 13.95 -12.35
CA ASP A 200 -19.80 14.20 -11.45
C ASP A 200 -19.31 14.77 -10.09
N PRO A 201 -19.42 16.10 -9.88
CA PRO A 201 -18.96 16.72 -8.64
C PRO A 201 -19.76 16.27 -7.41
N VAL A 202 -21.01 15.83 -7.57
CA VAL A 202 -21.86 15.37 -6.46
C VAL A 202 -21.29 14.09 -5.84
N ARG A 203 -20.78 13.17 -6.67
CA ARG A 203 -20.15 11.93 -6.17
C ARG A 203 -18.89 12.21 -5.36
N ILE A 204 -18.11 13.23 -5.72
CA ILE A 204 -16.94 13.65 -4.94
C ILE A 204 -17.39 14.30 -3.64
N ASP A 205 -18.28 15.29 -3.74
CA ASP A 205 -18.75 16.12 -2.61
C ASP A 205 -19.43 15.26 -1.55
N TYR A 206 -20.29 14.32 -1.97
CA TYR A 206 -20.99 13.43 -1.05
C TYR A 206 -20.01 12.57 -0.24
N GLY A 207 -19.06 11.91 -0.89
CA GLY A 207 -18.07 11.11 -0.17
C GLY A 207 -17.21 11.95 0.78
N VAL A 208 -16.74 13.11 0.32
CA VAL A 208 -15.92 14.01 1.15
C VAL A 208 -16.68 14.51 2.38
N ARG A 209 -17.94 14.96 2.20
CA ARG A 209 -18.75 15.48 3.32
C ARG A 209 -19.05 14.43 4.36
N GLU A 210 -19.43 13.21 3.93
CA GLU A 210 -19.73 12.16 4.89
C GLU A 210 -18.54 11.91 5.82
N PHE A 211 -17.31 11.85 5.27
CA PHE A 211 -16.13 11.66 6.11
C PHE A 211 -15.79 12.91 6.94
N MET A 212 -15.78 14.09 6.34
CA MET A 212 -15.27 15.29 7.00
C MET A 212 -16.26 15.92 7.98
N GLU A 213 -17.57 15.73 7.80
CA GLU A 213 -18.63 16.35 8.60
C GLU A 213 -19.30 15.36 9.55
N HIS A 214 -19.40 14.06 9.18
CA HIS A 214 -20.21 13.09 9.91
C HIS A 214 -19.42 11.90 10.49
N TRP A 215 -18.36 11.41 9.80
CA TRP A 215 -17.68 10.18 10.19
C TRP A 215 -16.31 10.38 10.84
N TYR A 216 -15.91 11.60 11.13
CA TYR A 216 -14.73 11.81 11.95
C TYR A 216 -15.05 11.48 13.42
N VAL A 217 -14.32 10.50 14.00
CA VAL A 217 -14.58 10.02 15.37
C VAL A 217 -13.59 10.52 16.41
N GLY A 218 -12.63 11.34 16.01
CA GLY A 218 -11.60 11.88 16.89
C GLY A 218 -10.25 11.19 16.76
N ASP A 219 -9.24 11.78 17.37
CA ASP A 219 -7.88 11.27 17.48
C ASP A 219 -7.27 10.73 16.16
N GLY A 220 -7.47 11.47 15.07
CA GLY A 220 -6.90 11.10 13.77
C GLY A 220 -7.66 10.01 13.01
N MET A 221 -8.82 9.54 13.47
CA MET A 221 -9.55 8.41 12.87
C MET A 221 -10.94 8.78 12.37
N PHE A 222 -11.36 8.06 11.33
CA PHE A 222 -12.72 8.08 10.79
C PHE A 222 -13.42 6.75 11.03
N SER A 223 -14.73 6.77 11.22
CA SER A 223 -15.55 5.56 11.11
C SER A 223 -15.70 5.15 9.64
N ASP A 224 -16.01 3.88 9.42
CA ASP A 224 -16.27 3.32 8.09
C ASP A 224 -17.78 3.17 7.89
N GLY A 225 -18.45 4.29 7.62
CA GLY A 225 -19.91 4.41 7.66
C GLY A 225 -20.39 4.80 9.05
N MET A 226 -21.62 4.38 9.38
CA MET A 226 -22.31 4.76 10.62
C MET A 226 -21.68 4.21 11.90
N GLN A 227 -20.84 3.18 11.78
CA GLN A 227 -20.23 2.51 12.94
C GLN A 227 -18.71 2.54 12.84
N PHE A 228 -18.06 2.84 13.96
CA PHE A 228 -16.62 2.74 14.06
C PHE A 228 -16.18 1.28 14.19
N HIS A 229 -15.16 0.93 13.43
CA HIS A 229 -14.46 -0.35 13.52
C HIS A 229 -12.97 -0.10 13.74
N LEU A 230 -12.39 -0.75 14.74
CA LEU A 230 -10.95 -0.74 14.95
C LEU A 230 -10.28 -1.69 13.95
N ASP A 231 -10.04 -1.18 12.77
CA ASP A 231 -9.35 -1.87 11.68
C ASP A 231 -8.41 -0.91 10.92
N TYR A 232 -7.78 -1.38 9.85
CA TYR A 232 -6.85 -0.57 9.07
C TYR A 232 -7.50 0.17 7.89
N TYR A 233 -8.84 0.28 7.80
CA TYR A 233 -9.47 0.97 6.66
C TYR A 233 -9.19 2.46 6.61
N ASN A 234 -8.90 3.09 7.73
CA ASN A 234 -8.34 4.46 7.73
C ASN A 234 -7.07 4.55 6.89
N SER A 235 -6.23 3.51 6.91
CA SER A 235 -5.00 3.43 6.13
C SER A 235 -5.21 2.82 4.74
N TYR A 236 -5.96 1.71 4.61
CA TYR A 236 -6.13 1.06 3.31
C TYR A 236 -6.76 1.98 2.27
N VAL A 237 -7.76 2.78 2.68
CA VAL A 237 -8.63 3.54 1.77
C VAL A 237 -8.85 4.97 2.24
N ILE A 238 -9.45 5.18 3.42
CA ILE A 238 -10.11 6.43 3.79
C ILE A 238 -9.18 7.62 3.64
N GLN A 239 -8.07 7.63 4.36
CA GLN A 239 -7.18 8.78 4.37
C GLN A 239 -6.39 8.97 3.06
N PRO A 240 -5.81 7.93 2.42
CA PRO A 240 -5.14 8.09 1.13
C PRO A 240 -6.05 8.60 0.02
N TYR A 241 -7.32 8.19 0.01
CA TYR A 241 -8.29 8.66 -0.99
C TYR A 241 -8.71 10.10 -0.76
N LEU A 242 -8.99 10.49 0.50
CA LEU A 242 -9.24 11.89 0.85
C LEU A 242 -8.04 12.77 0.51
N ALA A 243 -6.83 12.32 0.81
CA ALA A 243 -5.60 13.03 0.50
C ALA A 243 -5.47 13.32 -1.01
N ALA A 244 -5.64 12.30 -1.86
CA ALA A 244 -5.58 12.46 -3.31
C ALA A 244 -6.72 13.33 -3.85
N THR A 245 -7.92 13.21 -3.27
CA THR A 245 -9.07 14.06 -3.61
C THR A 245 -8.77 15.53 -3.33
N PHE A 246 -8.26 15.86 -2.15
CA PHE A 246 -7.93 17.24 -1.78
C PHE A 246 -6.80 17.83 -2.64
N GLU A 247 -5.85 17.03 -3.09
CA GLU A 247 -4.82 17.52 -4.02
C GLU A 247 -5.39 17.92 -5.37
N VAL A 248 -6.30 17.12 -5.92
CA VAL A 248 -6.91 17.40 -7.22
C VAL A 248 -7.92 18.55 -7.13
N MET A 249 -8.73 18.58 -6.06
CA MET A 249 -9.81 19.55 -5.85
C MET A 249 -9.35 20.88 -5.22
N ASN A 250 -8.06 21.15 -5.11
CA ASN A 250 -7.47 22.28 -4.38
C ASN A 250 -7.87 23.68 -4.91
N LYS A 251 -8.46 23.78 -6.08
CA LYS A 251 -8.94 25.06 -6.65
C LYS A 251 -10.20 25.57 -5.93
N SER A 252 -11.01 24.70 -5.34
CA SER A 252 -12.22 25.08 -4.59
C SER A 252 -11.87 25.55 -3.18
N ALA A 253 -12.50 26.65 -2.72
CA ALA A 253 -12.31 27.18 -1.37
C ALA A 253 -12.79 26.20 -0.27
N SER A 254 -13.94 25.53 -0.48
CA SER A 254 -14.47 24.55 0.46
C SER A 254 -13.53 23.34 0.61
N TYR A 255 -13.00 22.82 -0.47
CA TYR A 255 -12.03 21.71 -0.42
C TYR A 255 -10.72 22.10 0.24
N ARG A 256 -10.25 23.36 0.09
CA ARG A 256 -9.08 23.84 0.85
C ARG A 256 -9.31 23.89 2.35
N ALA A 257 -10.51 24.26 2.78
CA ALA A 257 -10.87 24.26 4.20
C ALA A 257 -10.87 22.83 4.78
N TYR A 258 -11.48 21.88 4.08
CA TYR A 258 -11.41 20.46 4.45
C TYR A 258 -9.98 19.92 4.45
N ALA A 259 -9.17 20.25 3.43
CA ALA A 259 -7.78 19.83 3.34
C ALA A 259 -6.94 20.28 4.53
N ALA A 260 -7.16 21.52 5.04
CA ALA A 260 -6.46 22.05 6.20
C ALA A 260 -6.79 21.25 7.48
N LYS A 261 -8.09 20.96 7.71
CA LYS A 261 -8.54 20.11 8.82
C LYS A 261 -8.00 18.68 8.67
N PHE A 262 -8.11 18.11 7.47
CA PHE A 262 -7.66 16.77 7.16
C PHE A 262 -6.13 16.60 7.35
N GLU A 263 -5.33 17.63 7.07
CA GLU A 263 -3.88 17.55 7.27
C GLU A 263 -3.51 17.28 8.74
N ALA A 264 -4.21 17.92 9.70
CA ALA A 264 -4.00 17.65 11.11
C ALA A 264 -4.42 16.23 11.50
N ILE A 265 -5.59 15.78 11.02
CA ILE A 265 -6.11 14.42 11.21
C ILE A 265 -5.10 13.38 10.69
N SER A 266 -4.62 13.58 9.48
CA SER A 266 -3.69 12.68 8.79
C SER A 266 -2.33 12.58 9.48
N LYS A 267 -1.82 13.71 9.99
CA LYS A 267 -0.58 13.75 10.77
C LYS A 267 -0.71 12.96 12.07
N ARG A 268 -1.81 13.14 12.79
CA ARG A 268 -2.07 12.38 14.02
C ARG A 268 -2.16 10.87 13.75
N TYR A 269 -2.88 10.48 12.71
CA TYR A 269 -2.99 9.05 12.37
C TYR A 269 -1.64 8.45 11.93
N ALA A 270 -0.77 9.22 11.28
CA ALA A 270 0.58 8.78 10.95
C ALA A 270 1.43 8.51 12.21
N GLU A 271 1.28 9.33 13.27
CA GLU A 271 1.93 9.10 14.56
C GLU A 271 1.45 7.81 15.22
N ILE A 272 0.13 7.57 15.21
CA ILE A 272 -0.46 6.33 15.71
C ILE A 272 0.10 5.13 14.93
N GLN A 273 0.11 5.20 13.59
CA GLN A 273 0.60 4.11 12.76
C GLN A 273 2.08 3.78 13.01
N GLU A 274 2.93 4.77 13.18
CA GLU A 274 4.34 4.54 13.47
C GLU A 274 4.51 3.78 14.80
N ARG A 275 3.72 4.13 15.82
CA ARG A 275 3.71 3.47 17.13
C ARG A 275 3.13 2.06 17.10
N MET A 276 2.26 1.74 16.15
CA MET A 276 1.69 0.40 15.96
C MET A 276 2.71 -0.61 15.40
N VAL A 277 3.85 -0.18 14.85
CA VAL A 277 4.89 -1.09 14.39
C VAL A 277 5.66 -1.62 15.60
N ASN A 278 5.49 -2.89 15.95
CA ASN A 278 6.21 -3.56 17.04
C ASN A 278 7.73 -3.59 16.78
N ALA A 279 8.51 -3.80 17.82
CA ALA A 279 9.98 -3.79 17.76
C ALA A 279 10.59 -4.77 16.73
N ASP A 280 9.87 -5.83 16.36
CA ASP A 280 10.24 -6.84 15.38
C ASP A 280 9.62 -6.64 13.98
N GLY A 281 8.93 -5.52 13.74
CA GLY A 281 8.23 -5.22 12.50
C GLY A 281 6.84 -5.85 12.36
N SER A 282 6.37 -6.62 13.34
CA SER A 282 4.98 -7.06 13.41
C SER A 282 4.06 -5.89 13.82
N PHE A 283 2.75 -6.07 13.71
CA PHE A 283 1.76 -5.07 14.09
C PHE A 283 0.46 -5.75 14.56
N PRO A 284 -0.43 -5.06 15.26
CA PRO A 284 -1.66 -5.65 15.79
C PRO A 284 -2.47 -6.37 14.73
N VAL A 285 -2.83 -7.64 15.00
CA VAL A 285 -3.69 -8.46 14.14
C VAL A 285 -5.14 -8.17 14.53
N THR A 286 -5.67 -7.06 14.03
CA THR A 286 -7.02 -6.59 14.33
C THR A 286 -7.78 -6.16 13.08
N GLY A 287 -9.09 -6.30 13.12
CA GLY A 287 -9.97 -5.92 12.02
C GLY A 287 -9.93 -6.86 10.82
N ARG A 288 -10.73 -6.53 9.84
CA ARG A 288 -10.84 -7.26 8.56
C ARG A 288 -9.69 -6.92 7.62
N SER A 289 -9.51 -7.77 6.61
CA SER A 289 -8.54 -7.58 5.51
C SER A 289 -7.07 -7.56 5.95
N ILE A 290 -6.75 -8.16 7.09
CA ILE A 290 -5.38 -8.14 7.63
C ILE A 290 -4.35 -8.81 6.69
N VAL A 291 -4.80 -9.67 5.79
CA VAL A 291 -3.99 -10.32 4.76
C VAL A 291 -3.42 -9.34 3.70
N TYR A 292 -3.83 -8.07 3.72
CA TYR A 292 -3.21 -7.02 2.89
C TYR A 292 -1.81 -6.62 3.37
N ARG A 293 -1.28 -7.27 4.41
CA ARG A 293 0.11 -7.13 4.89
C ARG A 293 0.52 -5.66 5.07
N GLY A 294 1.63 -5.27 4.45
CA GLY A 294 2.15 -3.91 4.48
C GLY A 294 1.17 -2.82 3.99
N GLY A 295 0.07 -3.19 3.31
CA GLY A 295 -1.02 -2.28 3.01
C GLY A 295 -1.64 -1.62 4.24
N ALA A 296 -1.53 -2.25 5.42
CA ALA A 296 -1.93 -1.66 6.70
C ALA A 296 -1.26 -0.31 6.98
N PHE A 297 -0.12 -0.03 6.35
CA PHE A 297 0.65 1.20 6.48
C PHE A 297 0.61 2.08 5.21
N HIS A 298 -0.41 1.89 4.36
CA HIS A 298 -0.61 2.71 3.16
C HIS A 298 -0.62 4.20 3.49
N GLN A 299 -1.32 4.63 4.55
CA GLN A 299 -1.39 6.03 4.96
C GLN A 299 -0.03 6.57 5.42
N LEU A 300 0.72 5.85 6.25
CA LEU A 300 2.04 6.28 6.69
C LEU A 300 3.02 6.39 5.50
N ALA A 301 2.95 5.44 4.56
CA ALA A 301 3.73 5.45 3.33
C ALA A 301 3.32 6.61 2.40
N ASP A 302 2.02 6.91 2.28
CA ASP A 302 1.49 8.03 1.49
C ASP A 302 1.95 9.38 2.07
N MET A 303 1.86 9.57 3.39
CA MET A 303 2.36 10.76 4.08
C MET A 303 3.86 10.97 3.87
N ALA A 304 4.65 9.89 3.94
CA ALA A 304 6.09 9.93 3.67
C ALA A 304 6.36 10.32 2.20
N SER A 305 5.67 9.67 1.25
CA SER A 305 5.80 9.92 -0.20
C SER A 305 5.46 11.36 -0.58
N ARG A 306 4.49 11.96 0.10
CA ARG A 306 4.04 13.34 -0.15
C ARG A 306 4.83 14.40 0.62
N GLY A 307 5.82 14.00 1.45
CA GLY A 307 6.57 14.92 2.31
C GLY A 307 5.72 15.59 3.40
N LYS A 308 4.64 14.93 3.85
CA LYS A 308 3.64 15.47 4.79
C LYS A 308 3.72 14.84 6.19
N LEU A 309 4.77 14.08 6.49
CA LEU A 309 4.98 13.54 7.84
C LEU A 309 4.98 14.66 8.89
N PRO A 310 4.39 14.45 10.08
CA PRO A 310 4.47 15.40 11.17
C PRO A 310 5.92 15.60 11.64
N ALA A 311 6.22 16.76 12.21
CA ALA A 311 7.58 17.09 12.69
C ALA A 311 8.09 16.15 13.78
N SER A 312 7.19 15.49 14.53
CA SER A 312 7.46 14.48 15.54
C SER A 312 8.05 13.18 14.96
N LEU A 313 7.84 12.90 13.67
CA LEU A 313 8.31 11.70 13.00
C LEU A 313 9.50 12.00 12.08
N ASP A 314 10.71 11.54 12.48
CA ASP A 314 11.88 11.61 11.62
C ASP A 314 11.73 10.65 10.41
N GLN A 315 12.09 11.11 9.22
CA GLN A 315 11.92 10.34 7.99
C GLN A 315 12.75 9.04 7.98
N GLY A 316 13.95 9.04 8.59
CA GLY A 316 14.76 7.84 8.75
C GLY A 316 14.17 6.84 9.74
N GLN A 317 13.41 7.33 10.74
CA GLN A 317 12.65 6.51 11.70
C GLN A 317 11.46 5.84 10.99
N VAL A 318 10.67 6.59 10.23
CA VAL A 318 9.54 6.04 9.44
C VAL A 318 10.03 5.04 8.41
N ARG A 319 11.12 5.33 7.68
CA ARG A 319 11.73 4.38 6.75
C ARG A 319 12.11 3.08 7.44
N ALA A 320 12.75 3.14 8.61
CA ALA A 320 13.15 1.96 9.36
C ALA A 320 11.94 1.12 9.81
N ALA A 321 10.88 1.74 10.30
CA ALA A 321 9.64 1.08 10.69
C ALA A 321 8.98 0.36 9.50
N LEU A 322 8.79 1.07 8.38
CA LEU A 322 8.20 0.49 7.17
C LEU A 322 9.08 -0.63 6.59
N THR A 323 10.42 -0.49 6.61
CA THR A 323 11.35 -1.55 6.19
C THR A 323 11.18 -2.81 7.04
N ALA A 324 11.00 -2.64 8.36
CA ALA A 324 10.77 -3.77 9.25
C ALA A 324 9.45 -4.50 8.92
N VAL A 325 8.37 -3.76 8.63
CA VAL A 325 7.08 -4.33 8.19
C VAL A 325 7.21 -5.07 6.86
N ILE A 326 7.90 -4.47 5.86
CA ILE A 326 8.14 -5.09 4.55
C ILE A 326 8.84 -6.44 4.75
N ARG A 327 9.97 -6.46 5.46
CA ARG A 327 10.73 -7.67 5.73
C ARG A 327 9.91 -8.69 6.52
N LYS A 328 9.22 -8.25 7.58
CA LYS A 328 8.40 -9.14 8.41
C LYS A 328 7.35 -9.88 7.59
N THR A 329 6.67 -9.19 6.69
CA THR A 329 5.52 -9.76 5.97
C THR A 329 5.89 -10.45 4.65
N LEU A 330 6.97 -10.02 3.97
CA LEU A 330 7.34 -10.54 2.65
C LEU A 330 8.50 -11.55 2.68
N ASP A 331 9.33 -11.57 3.74
CA ASP A 331 10.33 -12.64 3.95
C ASP A 331 9.75 -13.83 4.72
N ALA A 332 8.49 -13.75 5.16
CA ALA A 332 7.86 -14.84 5.86
C ALA A 332 7.84 -16.13 5.00
N PRO A 333 8.23 -17.28 5.55
CA PRO A 333 8.17 -18.55 4.82
C PRO A 333 6.77 -18.81 4.27
N GLY A 334 6.66 -19.06 2.96
CA GLY A 334 5.38 -19.26 2.27
C GLY A 334 4.58 -17.97 2.00
N ALA A 335 5.18 -16.78 2.09
CA ALA A 335 4.55 -15.54 1.65
C ALA A 335 4.28 -15.55 0.13
N PHE A 336 5.13 -16.21 -0.62
CA PHE A 336 5.01 -16.42 -2.07
C PHE A 336 4.96 -17.92 -2.39
N ASP A 337 4.27 -18.26 -3.45
CA ASP A 337 4.32 -19.60 -4.03
C ASP A 337 5.61 -19.83 -4.86
N SER A 338 5.77 -21.03 -5.42
CA SER A 338 6.94 -21.39 -6.23
C SER A 338 7.07 -20.61 -7.53
N LYS A 339 6.00 -19.93 -7.98
CA LYS A 339 5.95 -19.10 -9.19
C LYS A 339 6.05 -17.61 -8.90
N GLY A 340 6.16 -17.21 -7.61
CA GLY A 340 6.28 -15.83 -7.17
C GLY A 340 4.96 -15.11 -6.92
N TRP A 341 3.81 -15.79 -6.93
CA TRP A 341 2.54 -15.20 -6.55
C TRP A 341 2.37 -15.16 -5.04
N LEU A 342 1.69 -14.12 -4.56
CA LEU A 342 1.38 -13.99 -3.13
C LEU A 342 0.38 -15.07 -2.67
N ASN A 343 0.67 -15.71 -1.56
CA ASN A 343 -0.25 -16.61 -0.86
C ASN A 343 -1.16 -15.86 0.11
N LEU A 344 -2.37 -16.39 0.36
CA LEU A 344 -3.30 -15.85 1.37
C LEU A 344 -2.66 -15.91 2.76
N GLY A 345 -2.62 -14.78 3.47
CA GLY A 345 -2.09 -14.70 4.84
C GLY A 345 -1.39 -13.39 5.13
N LEU A 346 -1.12 -13.15 6.39
CA LEU A 346 -0.33 -12.02 6.90
C LEU A 346 1.15 -12.38 7.00
N TYR A 347 1.46 -13.52 7.61
CA TYR A 347 2.81 -14.04 7.80
C TYR A 347 2.90 -15.44 7.17
N GLY A 348 3.30 -15.49 5.90
CA GLY A 348 3.30 -16.73 5.13
C GLY A 348 1.94 -17.09 4.54
N ASN A 349 1.62 -18.40 4.50
CA ASN A 349 0.37 -18.94 3.97
C ASN A 349 -0.59 -19.26 5.14
N GLN A 350 -1.61 -18.42 5.32
CA GLN A 350 -2.58 -18.48 6.42
C GLN A 350 -3.99 -18.21 5.88
N PRO A 351 -4.56 -19.13 5.06
CA PRO A 351 -5.84 -18.89 4.39
C PRO A 351 -7.01 -18.67 5.35
N GLY A 352 -6.95 -19.18 6.58
CA GLY A 352 -7.95 -18.94 7.60
C GLY A 352 -8.08 -17.49 8.08
N LEU A 353 -7.08 -16.63 7.81
CA LEU A 353 -7.15 -15.18 8.10
C LEU A 353 -7.87 -14.40 6.99
N ALA A 354 -8.17 -15.02 5.86
CA ALA A 354 -8.78 -14.36 4.73
C ALA A 354 -10.29 -14.25 4.91
N ASP A 355 -10.81 -13.01 4.94
CA ASP A 355 -12.24 -12.75 4.96
C ASP A 355 -12.94 -13.32 3.72
N ARG A 356 -14.25 -13.51 3.82
CA ARG A 356 -15.13 -14.14 2.79
C ARG A 356 -15.08 -13.51 1.38
N TYR A 357 -14.42 -12.41 1.20
CA TYR A 357 -14.27 -11.70 -0.10
C TYR A 357 -12.85 -11.72 -0.65
N ILE A 358 -11.90 -12.29 0.08
CA ILE A 358 -10.47 -12.23 -0.27
C ILE A 358 -10.14 -13.24 -1.37
N THR A 359 -9.39 -12.75 -2.35
CA THR A 359 -8.82 -13.52 -3.47
C THR A 359 -7.30 -13.32 -3.52
N THR A 360 -6.60 -14.04 -4.40
CA THR A 360 -5.18 -13.74 -4.71
C THR A 360 -5.00 -12.27 -5.09
N GLY A 361 -5.93 -11.69 -5.86
CA GLY A 361 -5.86 -10.28 -6.29
C GLY A 361 -5.88 -9.29 -5.13
N SER A 362 -6.63 -9.62 -4.07
CA SER A 362 -6.77 -8.77 -2.89
C SER A 362 -5.44 -8.44 -2.22
N LEU A 363 -4.48 -9.37 -2.26
CA LEU A 363 -3.20 -9.30 -1.55
C LEU A 363 -2.29 -8.19 -2.07
N TYR A 364 -2.50 -7.76 -3.31
CA TYR A 364 -1.66 -6.77 -3.98
C TYR A 364 -1.82 -5.35 -3.43
N LEU A 365 -2.76 -5.12 -2.50
CA LEU A 365 -2.79 -3.87 -1.73
C LEU A 365 -1.51 -3.67 -0.89
N CYS A 366 -0.78 -4.73 -0.58
CA CYS A 366 0.53 -4.63 0.07
C CYS A 366 1.53 -3.75 -0.72
N SER A 367 1.33 -3.56 -2.03
CA SER A 367 2.20 -2.71 -2.86
C SER A 367 2.18 -1.24 -2.44
N THR A 368 1.14 -0.78 -1.76
CA THR A 368 1.01 0.62 -1.34
C THR A 368 2.04 1.04 -0.28
N ILE A 369 2.67 0.10 0.42
CA ILE A 369 3.79 0.41 1.33
C ILE A 369 5.00 0.98 0.58
N PHE A 370 5.12 0.73 -0.73
CA PHE A 370 6.24 1.16 -1.56
C PHE A 370 6.09 2.58 -2.14
N LEU A 371 5.02 3.32 -1.83
CA LEU A 371 4.80 4.69 -2.32
C LEU A 371 6.03 5.62 -2.17
N PRO A 372 6.82 5.55 -1.08
CA PRO A 372 8.03 6.37 -0.93
C PRO A 372 9.11 6.15 -2.00
N LEU A 373 9.06 5.04 -2.78
CA LEU A 373 9.95 4.88 -3.94
C LEU A 373 9.72 5.94 -5.03
N GLY A 374 8.56 6.61 -5.02
CA GLY A 374 8.29 7.79 -5.85
C GLY A 374 9.10 9.04 -5.48
N LEU A 375 9.77 9.05 -4.33
CA LEU A 375 10.72 10.11 -3.98
C LEU A 375 12.06 9.87 -4.70
N GLY A 376 12.71 10.95 -5.13
CA GLY A 376 14.07 10.87 -5.69
C GLY A 376 15.06 10.23 -4.70
N ALA A 377 16.09 9.57 -5.21
CA ALA A 377 17.12 8.92 -4.39
C ALA A 377 17.83 9.87 -3.40
N ASP A 378 17.80 11.18 -3.70
CA ASP A 378 18.38 12.24 -2.87
C ASP A 378 17.41 12.82 -1.82
N ALA A 379 16.16 12.38 -1.81
CA ALA A 379 15.17 12.87 -0.86
C ALA A 379 15.60 12.58 0.59
N PRO A 380 15.26 13.45 1.54
CA PRO A 380 15.57 13.25 2.95
C PRO A 380 15.10 11.92 3.52
N PHE A 381 13.99 11.38 3.01
CA PHE A 381 13.50 10.04 3.38
C PHE A 381 14.55 8.94 3.14
N TRP A 382 15.32 9.04 2.06
CA TRP A 382 16.37 8.07 1.72
C TRP A 382 17.74 8.43 2.29
N LYS A 383 18.05 9.74 2.40
CA LYS A 383 19.38 10.21 2.83
C LYS A 383 19.58 10.27 4.34
N LYS A 384 18.52 10.48 5.13
CA LYS A 384 18.66 10.48 6.59
C LYS A 384 19.10 9.11 7.10
N SER A 385 19.94 9.10 8.12
CA SER A 385 20.34 7.87 8.80
C SER A 385 19.12 7.13 9.34
N SER A 386 19.13 5.81 9.26
CA SER A 386 18.11 4.97 9.87
C SER A 386 18.10 5.19 11.40
N ARG A 387 16.92 5.38 11.96
CA ARG A 387 16.69 5.57 13.40
C ARG A 387 15.67 4.56 13.92
N PRO A 388 15.80 4.11 15.16
CA PRO A 388 14.78 3.26 15.75
C PRO A 388 13.45 4.02 15.84
N TRP A 389 12.35 3.36 15.48
CA TRP A 389 10.99 3.88 15.65
C TRP A 389 10.53 3.77 17.10
N THR A 390 9.43 4.39 17.44
CA THR A 390 8.98 4.58 18.83
C THR A 390 8.89 3.27 19.61
N SER A 391 8.20 2.25 19.09
CA SER A 391 8.09 0.95 19.77
C SER A 391 9.46 0.28 19.92
N LEU A 392 10.33 0.35 18.90
CA LEU A 392 11.68 -0.22 19.01
C LEU A 392 12.52 0.52 20.08
N LYS A 393 12.40 1.85 20.21
CA LYS A 393 13.05 2.61 21.29
C LYS A 393 12.60 2.09 22.64
N VAL A 394 11.29 2.10 22.88
CA VAL A 394 10.69 1.75 24.17
C VAL A 394 11.04 0.31 24.56
N TRP A 395 10.85 -0.65 23.69
CA TRP A 395 11.11 -2.06 23.97
C TRP A 395 12.61 -2.44 24.03
N THR A 396 13.50 -1.50 23.69
CA THR A 396 14.95 -1.63 23.91
C THR A 396 15.45 -0.78 25.09
N GLY A 397 14.55 -0.28 25.95
CA GLY A 397 14.88 0.50 27.15
C GLY A 397 15.33 1.93 26.87
N LYS A 398 15.03 2.48 25.71
CA LYS A 398 15.33 3.88 25.37
C LYS A 398 14.11 4.75 25.62
N ASP A 399 14.37 5.98 26.02
CA ASP A 399 13.32 6.97 26.25
C ASP A 399 12.62 7.40 24.95
N ALA A 400 11.34 7.73 25.07
CA ALA A 400 10.48 8.25 24.01
C ALA A 400 9.43 9.18 24.59
N GLU A 401 8.99 10.16 23.79
CA GLU A 401 7.90 11.06 24.16
C GLU A 401 6.58 10.30 24.38
N PRO A 402 5.79 10.68 25.40
CA PRO A 402 4.47 10.09 25.63
C PRO A 402 3.54 10.38 24.47
N ASP A 403 2.53 9.55 24.33
CA ASP A 403 1.48 9.74 23.33
C ASP A 403 0.31 10.52 23.92
N HIS A 404 -0.25 11.43 23.15
CA HIS A 404 -1.42 12.23 23.52
C HIS A 404 -2.44 12.27 22.39
N ALA A 405 -3.71 12.15 22.76
CA ALA A 405 -4.80 12.32 21.80
C ALA A 405 -4.81 13.74 21.22
N MET A 406 -5.23 13.85 19.98
CA MET A 406 -5.42 15.13 19.32
C MET A 406 -6.81 15.69 19.57
N ASP A 407 -6.89 16.86 20.19
CA ASP A 407 -8.12 17.64 20.28
C ASP A 407 -8.24 18.58 19.06
N LEU A 408 -9.16 18.28 18.14
CA LEU A 408 -9.62 19.26 17.16
C LEU A 408 -10.66 20.15 17.84
N LYS A 409 -10.24 21.38 18.18
CA LYS A 409 -11.16 22.43 18.62
C LYS A 409 -11.97 22.98 17.46
#